data_c7597633f76b2c2c46bae9db6aac7955
#
_entry.id   c7597633f76b2c2c46bae9db6aac7955
#
_cell.length_a   1.000
_cell.length_b   1.000
_cell.length_c   1.000
_cell.angle_alpha   90.00
_cell.angle_beta   90.00
_cell.angle_gamma   90.00
#
_symmetry.space_group_name_H-M   'P 1'
#
loop_
_entity.id
_entity.type
_entity.pdbx_description
1 polymer ?
#
loop_
_entity_poly.entity_id
_entity_poly.type
_entity_poly.pdbx_seq_one_letter_code
_entity_poly.pdbx_strand_id
1 'polypeptide(L)'
;MNIEMKAVRKLRVHWPIDGETFSRLAKGEAAAFKDDQGIAALLRALAASAELGDFGNYRHVFESGLGFEGFTVAEGANPTLGQVGQQTFSPTFVFTTYFDAALDNAAVDKFTRRLVEIHPWEVPVIELSAPISVSGTAPAATYGIGAAS
;
A
#
# COMPACT_ATOMS: atom_id res chain seq x y z
N MET A 1 21.15 3.03 -23.40
CA MET A 1 20.60 2.35 -22.21
C MET A 1 19.30 1.71 -22.58
N ASN A 2 19.16 0.45 -22.28
CA ASN A 2 17.89 -0.25 -22.46
C ASN A 2 17.07 -0.14 -21.18
N ILE A 3 15.80 0.21 -21.34
CA ILE A 3 14.87 0.23 -20.22
C ILE A 3 14.03 -1.03 -20.33
N GLU A 4 14.13 -1.86 -19.33
CA GLU A 4 13.27 -3.04 -19.25
C GLU A 4 11.95 -2.70 -18.60
N MET A 5 10.88 -3.21 -19.16
CA MET A 5 9.54 -3.05 -18.63
C MET A 5 9.05 -4.39 -18.10
N LYS A 6 8.38 -4.35 -16.99
CA LYS A 6 7.80 -5.55 -16.38
C LYS A 6 6.31 -5.37 -16.18
N ALA A 7 5.57 -6.43 -16.44
CA ALA A 7 4.13 -6.45 -16.17
C ALA A 7 3.88 -6.68 -14.68
N VAL A 8 3.24 -5.74 -14.06
CA VAL A 8 2.87 -5.80 -12.63
C VAL A 8 1.42 -5.39 -12.45
N ARG A 9 0.90 -5.67 -11.26
CA ARG A 9 -0.37 -5.10 -10.80
C ARG A 9 -0.08 -4.19 -9.62
N LYS A 10 -0.88 -3.16 -9.49
CA LYS A 10 -0.76 -2.19 -8.41
C LYS A 10 -1.71 -2.59 -7.29
N LEU A 11 -1.18 -2.58 -6.07
CA LEU A 11 -1.96 -2.65 -4.85
C LEU A 11 -1.93 -1.29 -4.19
N ARG A 12 -3.10 -0.71 -3.97
CA ARG A 12 -3.21 0.58 -3.30
C ARG A 12 -4.23 0.48 -2.17
N VAL A 13 -3.86 0.98 -1.02
CA VAL A 13 -4.75 0.99 0.13
C VAL A 13 -4.78 2.38 0.76
N HIS A 14 -5.98 2.80 1.16
CA HIS A 14 -6.18 4.04 1.89
C HIS A 14 -6.14 3.71 3.39
N TRP A 15 -5.19 4.30 4.08
CA TRP A 15 -4.95 4.01 5.49
C TRP A 15 -5.22 5.25 6.33
N PRO A 16 -6.19 5.21 7.25
CA PRO A 16 -6.51 6.39 8.06
C PRO A 16 -5.38 6.68 9.03
N ILE A 17 -5.08 7.95 9.20
CA ILE A 17 -4.11 8.44 10.17
C ILE A 17 -4.71 9.62 10.92
N ASP A 18 -4.17 9.92 12.10
CA ASP A 18 -4.62 11.10 12.83
C ASP A 18 -3.95 12.38 12.32
N GLY A 19 -4.43 13.51 12.79
CA GLY A 19 -3.93 14.83 12.37
C GLY A 19 -2.48 15.07 12.74
N GLU A 20 -2.02 14.51 13.85
CA GLU A 20 -0.63 14.63 14.27
C GLU A 20 0.29 13.89 13.32
N THR A 21 -0.03 12.64 13.00
CA THR A 21 0.74 11.84 12.04
C THR A 21 0.74 12.51 10.67
N PHE A 22 -0.42 13.00 10.22
CA PHE A 22 -0.52 13.73 8.96
C PHE A 22 0.41 14.93 8.94
N SER A 23 0.39 15.75 9.99
CA SER A 23 1.23 16.92 10.09
C SER A 23 2.72 16.58 10.08
N ARG A 24 3.11 15.56 10.82
CA ARG A 24 4.51 15.10 10.87
C ARG A 24 5.00 14.62 9.51
N LEU A 25 4.22 13.81 8.83
CA LEU A 25 4.55 13.32 7.50
C LEU A 25 4.62 14.47 6.48
N ALA A 26 3.70 15.42 6.56
CA ALA A 26 3.70 16.59 5.69
C ALA A 26 4.95 17.44 5.85
N LYS A 27 5.55 17.43 7.04
CA LYS A 27 6.82 18.13 7.32
C LYS A 27 8.04 17.30 6.95
N GLY A 28 7.86 16.07 6.48
CA GLY A 28 8.98 15.20 6.13
C GLY A 28 9.61 14.46 7.30
N GLU A 29 8.91 14.34 8.43
CA GLU A 29 9.42 13.61 9.58
C GLU A 29 9.26 12.10 9.38
N ALA A 30 10.29 11.45 8.87
CA ALA A 30 10.25 10.01 8.55
C ALA A 30 10.01 9.12 9.79
N ALA A 31 10.35 9.57 10.98
CA ALA A 31 10.09 8.82 12.21
C ALA A 31 8.61 8.52 12.41
N ALA A 32 7.71 9.34 11.86
CA ALA A 32 6.28 9.12 11.94
C ALA A 32 5.84 7.78 11.33
N PHE A 33 6.58 7.25 10.35
CA PHE A 33 6.31 5.92 9.79
C PHE A 33 6.38 4.81 10.84
N LYS A 34 7.25 4.96 11.81
CA LYS A 34 7.43 3.96 12.87
C LYS A 34 6.61 4.28 14.12
N ASP A 35 6.35 5.55 14.37
CA ASP A 35 5.64 5.99 15.56
C ASP A 35 4.13 5.78 15.42
N ASP A 36 3.58 5.89 14.22
CA ASP A 36 2.17 5.57 13.99
C ASP A 36 1.99 4.06 13.94
N GLN A 37 1.21 3.53 14.88
CA GLN A 37 1.06 2.08 15.02
C GLN A 37 0.38 1.44 13.83
N GLY A 38 -0.56 2.13 13.19
CA GLY A 38 -1.26 1.64 12.01
C GLY A 38 -0.33 1.54 10.81
N ILE A 39 0.43 2.58 10.54
CA ILE A 39 1.43 2.56 9.46
C ILE A 39 2.49 1.49 9.75
N ALA A 40 2.96 1.40 10.99
CA ALA A 40 3.96 0.39 11.35
C ALA A 40 3.43 -1.02 11.12
N ALA A 41 2.16 -1.28 11.42
CA ALA A 41 1.53 -2.58 11.16
C ALA A 41 1.44 -2.86 9.65
N LEU A 42 1.08 -1.85 8.85
CA LEU A 42 1.04 -1.96 7.40
C LEU A 42 2.41 -2.29 6.83
N LEU A 43 3.46 -1.61 7.29
CA LEU A 43 4.82 -1.87 6.82
C LEU A 43 5.32 -3.25 7.25
N ARG A 44 4.93 -3.74 8.43
CA ARG A 44 5.23 -5.12 8.82
C ARG A 44 4.53 -6.14 7.91
N ALA A 45 3.30 -5.88 7.54
CA ALA A 45 2.57 -6.75 6.61
C ALA A 45 3.24 -6.78 5.24
N LEU A 46 3.71 -5.62 4.75
CA LEU A 46 4.49 -5.54 3.52
C LEU A 46 5.76 -6.38 3.62
N ALA A 47 6.51 -6.21 4.70
CA ALA A 47 7.78 -6.93 4.89
C ALA A 47 7.58 -8.45 5.04
N ALA A 48 6.41 -8.87 5.48
CA ALA A 48 6.09 -10.29 5.61
C ALA A 48 5.67 -10.94 4.28
N SER A 49 5.41 -10.15 3.25
CA SER A 49 4.98 -10.64 1.93
C SER A 49 6.11 -10.47 0.94
N ALA A 50 6.81 -11.55 0.63
CA ALA A 50 7.95 -11.50 -0.30
C ALA A 50 7.54 -11.05 -1.72
N GLU A 51 6.29 -11.27 -2.08
CA GLU A 51 5.77 -10.94 -3.42
C GLU A 51 5.50 -9.45 -3.61
N LEU A 52 5.34 -8.70 -2.53
CA LEU A 52 5.00 -7.27 -2.60
C LEU A 52 6.26 -6.41 -2.65
N GLY A 53 6.29 -5.51 -3.63
CA GLY A 53 7.37 -4.52 -3.73
C GLY A 53 8.72 -5.10 -4.05
N ASP A 54 8.78 -6.26 -4.68
CA ASP A 54 10.04 -6.90 -5.05
C ASP A 54 10.54 -6.36 -6.38
N PHE A 55 11.57 -5.53 -6.33
CA PHE A 55 12.23 -4.96 -7.49
C PHE A 55 13.63 -5.53 -7.69
N GLY A 56 13.85 -6.74 -7.23
CA GLY A 56 15.14 -7.42 -7.35
C GLY A 56 16.14 -6.96 -6.30
N ASN A 57 16.88 -5.92 -6.59
CA ASN A 57 17.87 -5.37 -5.66
C ASN A 57 17.26 -4.55 -4.53
N TYR A 58 16.03 -4.12 -4.69
CA TYR A 58 15.30 -3.36 -3.68
C TYR A 58 14.01 -4.10 -3.34
N ARG A 59 13.76 -4.28 -2.05
CA ARG A 59 12.62 -5.04 -1.58
C ARG A 59 11.69 -4.20 -0.73
N HIS A 60 10.47 -4.66 -0.62
CA HIS A 60 9.43 -3.99 0.16
C HIS A 60 9.24 -2.54 -0.30
N VAL A 61 9.37 -2.33 -1.61
CA VAL A 61 9.26 -1.00 -2.19
C VAL A 61 7.81 -0.56 -2.16
N PHE A 62 7.59 0.63 -1.66
CA PHE A 62 6.27 1.25 -1.67
C PHE A 62 6.41 2.74 -1.91
N GLU A 63 5.33 3.33 -2.34
CA GLU A 63 5.19 4.77 -2.42
C GLU A 63 4.04 5.19 -1.53
N SER A 64 4.10 6.40 -1.01
CA SER A 64 3.02 6.92 -0.20
C SER A 64 2.72 8.36 -0.53
N GLY A 65 1.49 8.74 -0.26
CA GLY A 65 1.05 10.12 -0.37
C GLY A 65 0.09 10.44 0.76
N LEU A 66 -0.15 11.71 0.96
CA LEU A 66 -1.11 12.20 1.93
C LEU A 66 -2.35 12.70 1.21
N GLY A 67 -3.51 12.46 1.79
CA GLY A 67 -4.76 12.91 1.23
C GLY A 67 -5.86 12.88 2.28
N PHE A 68 -7.08 12.96 1.80
CA PHE A 68 -8.26 12.84 2.65
C PHE A 68 -9.24 11.87 2.00
N GLU A 69 -9.88 11.07 2.83
CA GLU A 69 -11.08 10.34 2.44
C GLU A 69 -12.29 11.07 2.98
N GLY A 70 -13.28 11.29 2.14
CA GLY A 70 -14.54 11.92 2.56
C GLY A 70 -15.69 10.95 2.40
N PHE A 71 -16.57 10.91 3.39
CA PHE A 71 -17.75 10.04 3.36
C PHE A 71 -18.85 10.57 4.26
N THR A 72 -20.07 10.10 4.02
CA THR A 72 -21.21 10.32 4.89
C THR A 72 -21.60 8.98 5.49
N VAL A 73 -21.72 8.91 6.81
CA VAL A 73 -22.08 7.68 7.50
C VAL A 73 -23.58 7.43 7.32
N ALA A 74 -23.93 6.29 6.75
CA ALA A 74 -25.31 5.88 6.55
C ALA A 74 -25.88 5.14 7.76
N GLU A 75 -27.21 5.07 7.87
CA GLU A 75 -27.85 4.25 8.88
C GLU A 75 -27.42 2.78 8.72
N GLY A 76 -27.24 2.10 9.83
CA GLY A 76 -26.83 0.69 9.84
C GLY A 76 -25.32 0.47 9.80
N ALA A 77 -24.54 1.52 9.59
CA ALA A 77 -23.10 1.42 9.64
C ALA A 77 -22.60 1.37 11.09
N ASN A 78 -21.44 0.75 11.27
CA ASN A 78 -20.73 0.73 12.55
C ASN A 78 -19.36 1.42 12.35
N PRO A 79 -19.31 2.75 12.24
CA PRO A 79 -18.12 3.46 11.82
C PRO A 79 -17.07 3.52 12.93
N THR A 80 -15.81 3.41 12.53
CA THR A 80 -14.67 3.72 13.40
C THR A 80 -14.55 5.22 13.60
N LEU A 81 -14.95 6.01 12.60
CA LEU A 81 -14.88 7.46 12.62
C LEU A 81 -16.17 8.03 12.02
N GLY A 82 -16.67 9.11 12.62
CA GLY A 82 -17.85 9.82 12.13
C GLY A 82 -19.15 9.37 12.77
N GLN A 83 -20.21 10.11 12.48
CA GLN A 83 -21.55 9.87 13.01
C GLN A 83 -22.54 9.76 11.87
N VAL A 84 -23.59 8.95 12.08
CA VAL A 84 -24.65 8.76 11.10
C VAL A 84 -25.22 10.11 10.63
N GLY A 85 -25.33 10.27 9.33
CA GLY A 85 -25.88 11.46 8.69
C GLY A 85 -24.91 12.60 8.52
N GLN A 86 -23.68 12.50 9.05
CA GLN A 86 -22.70 13.56 8.96
C GLN A 86 -21.64 13.25 7.93
N GLN A 87 -21.23 14.28 7.19
CA GLN A 87 -20.07 14.19 6.31
C GLN A 87 -18.80 14.23 7.14
N THR A 88 -17.90 13.31 6.88
CA THR A 88 -16.66 13.13 7.62
C THR A 88 -15.49 13.17 6.66
N PHE A 89 -14.42 13.83 7.06
CA PHE A 89 -13.16 13.87 6.32
C PHE A 89 -12.07 13.25 7.17
N SER A 90 -11.39 12.26 6.61
CA SER A 90 -10.34 11.54 7.32
C SER A 90 -8.99 11.79 6.69
N PRO A 91 -8.01 12.28 7.45
CA PRO A 91 -6.63 12.30 6.97
C PRO A 91 -6.19 10.89 6.60
N THR A 92 -5.55 10.75 5.45
CA THR A 92 -5.28 9.44 4.86
C THR A 92 -3.84 9.35 4.39
N PHE A 93 -3.23 8.22 4.73
CA PHE A 93 -1.97 7.77 4.18
C PHE A 93 -2.30 6.82 3.03
N VAL A 94 -2.01 7.25 1.80
CA VAL A 94 -2.27 6.44 0.62
C VAL A 94 -1.01 5.64 0.32
N PHE A 95 -1.11 4.33 0.47
CA PHE A 95 0.01 3.40 0.30
C PHE A 95 -0.13 2.66 -1.03
N THR A 96 0.96 2.59 -1.79
CA THR A 96 0.97 1.92 -3.08
C THR A 96 2.19 1.01 -3.18
N THR A 97 1.96 -0.23 -3.59
CA THR A 97 3.04 -1.16 -3.93
C THR A 97 2.66 -1.96 -5.17
N TYR A 98 3.56 -2.81 -5.63
CA TYR A 98 3.36 -3.58 -6.85
C TYR A 98 3.68 -5.04 -6.61
N PHE A 99 3.09 -5.90 -7.41
CA PHE A 99 3.41 -7.32 -7.44
C PHE A 99 3.38 -7.82 -8.88
N ASP A 100 4.06 -8.93 -9.12
CA ASP A 100 4.14 -9.51 -10.47
C ASP A 100 2.74 -9.83 -10.99
N ALA A 101 2.45 -9.42 -12.23
CA ALA A 101 1.15 -9.66 -12.84
C ALA A 101 0.84 -11.17 -13.00
N ALA A 102 1.86 -11.99 -13.01
CA ALA A 102 1.72 -13.46 -13.12
C ALA A 102 1.49 -14.16 -11.77
N LEU A 103 1.51 -13.42 -10.67
CA LEU A 103 1.29 -14.00 -9.34
C LEU A 103 -0.10 -14.64 -9.29
N ASP A 104 -0.18 -15.85 -8.71
CA ASP A 104 -1.43 -16.58 -8.67
C ASP A 104 -2.47 -15.93 -7.73
N ASN A 105 -3.73 -16.24 -7.97
CA ASN A 105 -4.82 -15.66 -7.22
C ASN A 105 -4.81 -16.04 -5.74
N ALA A 106 -4.30 -17.21 -5.39
CA ALA A 106 -4.22 -17.62 -3.99
C ALA A 106 -3.25 -16.73 -3.20
N ALA A 107 -2.11 -16.39 -3.80
CA ALA A 107 -1.16 -15.47 -3.18
C ALA A 107 -1.74 -14.05 -3.07
N VAL A 108 -2.42 -13.59 -4.11
CA VAL A 108 -3.09 -12.27 -4.09
C VAL A 108 -4.14 -12.21 -2.99
N ASP A 109 -4.95 -13.24 -2.86
CA ASP A 109 -5.98 -13.31 -1.82
C ASP A 109 -5.37 -13.30 -0.43
N LYS A 110 -4.26 -13.98 -0.25
CA LYS A 110 -3.61 -14.09 1.06
C LYS A 110 -3.19 -12.73 1.60
N PHE A 111 -2.44 -11.96 0.83
CA PHE A 111 -2.01 -10.64 1.32
C PHE A 111 -3.17 -9.63 1.37
N THR A 112 -4.15 -9.74 0.46
CA THR A 112 -5.32 -8.87 0.51
C THR A 112 -6.14 -9.11 1.79
N ARG A 113 -6.37 -10.38 2.14
CA ARG A 113 -7.05 -10.73 3.40
C ARG A 113 -6.29 -10.20 4.60
N ARG A 114 -4.96 -10.32 4.58
CA ARG A 114 -4.13 -9.81 5.68
C ARG A 114 -4.32 -8.31 5.85
N LEU A 115 -4.38 -7.56 4.76
CA LEU A 115 -4.61 -6.11 4.82
C LEU A 115 -5.99 -5.78 5.37
N VAL A 116 -7.03 -6.50 4.96
CA VAL A 116 -8.38 -6.31 5.51
C VAL A 116 -8.39 -6.57 7.02
N GLU A 117 -7.72 -7.63 7.47
CA GLU A 117 -7.68 -8.00 8.88
C GLU A 117 -7.04 -6.94 9.77
N ILE A 118 -5.99 -6.28 9.29
CA ILE A 118 -5.27 -5.27 10.07
C ILE A 118 -5.77 -3.85 9.84
N HIS A 119 -6.63 -3.63 8.85
CA HIS A 119 -7.15 -2.31 8.55
C HIS A 119 -8.07 -1.82 9.66
N PRO A 120 -7.94 -0.56 10.11
CA PRO A 120 -8.74 -0.07 11.24
C PRO A 120 -10.22 0.19 10.91
N TRP A 121 -10.58 0.26 9.63
CA TRP A 121 -11.95 0.61 9.24
C TRP A 121 -12.82 -0.60 8.98
N GLU A 122 -14.13 -0.40 9.15
CA GLU A 122 -15.16 -1.41 8.88
C GLU A 122 -15.09 -1.88 7.42
N VAL A 123 -14.96 -0.94 6.50
CA VAL A 123 -14.92 -1.22 5.07
C VAL A 123 -13.68 -0.53 4.47
N PRO A 124 -12.54 -1.22 4.41
CA PRO A 124 -11.34 -0.64 3.81
C PRO A 124 -11.44 -0.56 2.29
N VAL A 125 -10.83 0.47 1.72
CA VAL A 125 -10.67 0.57 0.27
C VAL A 125 -9.31 0.01 -0.11
N ILE A 126 -9.31 -1.10 -0.84
CA ILE A 126 -8.11 -1.74 -1.38
C ILE A 126 -8.30 -1.89 -2.88
N GLU A 127 -7.40 -1.30 -3.64
CA GLU A 127 -7.43 -1.39 -5.09
C GLU A 127 -6.40 -2.41 -5.58
N LEU A 128 -6.84 -3.26 -6.51
CA LEU A 128 -5.96 -4.12 -7.28
C LEU A 128 -6.15 -3.75 -8.74
N SER A 129 -5.10 -3.25 -9.37
CA SER A 129 -5.20 -2.85 -10.77
C SER A 129 -5.20 -4.04 -11.73
N ALA A 130 -5.63 -3.83 -12.95
CA ALA A 130 -5.26 -4.69 -14.07
C ALA A 130 -3.75 -4.61 -14.27
N PRO A 131 -3.15 -5.54 -15.04
CA PRO A 131 -1.73 -5.48 -15.36
C PRO A 131 -1.35 -4.15 -16.01
N ILE A 132 -0.23 -3.59 -15.54
CA ILE A 132 0.39 -2.40 -16.08
C ILE A 132 1.87 -2.67 -16.28
N SER A 133 2.53 -1.87 -17.10
CA SER A 133 3.97 -1.96 -17.31
C SER A 133 4.68 -0.93 -16.46
N VAL A 134 5.71 -1.35 -15.73
CA VAL A 134 6.58 -0.45 -14.99
C VAL A 134 8.04 -0.71 -15.36
N SER A 135 8.85 0.32 -15.26
CA SER A 135 10.30 0.22 -15.46
C SER A 135 11.01 -0.03 -14.14
N GLY A 136 12.29 -0.26 -14.18
CA GLY A 136 13.14 -0.32 -12.99
C GLY A 136 12.98 -1.59 -12.16
N THR A 137 12.35 -2.62 -12.72
CA THR A 137 12.07 -3.85 -11.99
C THR A 137 12.94 -5.00 -12.41
N ALA A 138 14.07 -4.72 -13.06
CA ALA A 138 14.96 -5.79 -13.48
C ALA A 138 15.36 -6.62 -12.27
N PRO A 139 15.07 -7.94 -12.27
CA PRO A 139 15.35 -8.77 -11.11
C PRO A 139 16.85 -8.95 -10.92
N ALA A 140 17.26 -9.17 -9.68
CA ALA A 140 18.64 -9.42 -9.35
C ALA A 140 19.23 -10.56 -10.17
N ALA A 141 18.43 -11.59 -10.42
CA ALA A 141 18.87 -12.70 -11.26
C ALA A 141 19.18 -12.25 -12.68
N THR A 142 18.44 -11.33 -13.22
CA THR A 142 18.69 -10.76 -14.53
C THR A 142 19.98 -9.98 -14.53
N TYR A 143 20.23 -9.22 -13.50
CA TYR A 143 21.49 -8.53 -13.40
C TYR A 143 22.63 -9.51 -13.25
N GLY A 144 22.45 -10.44 -12.36
CA GLY A 144 23.49 -11.37 -12.06
C GLY A 144 23.85 -12.19 -13.22
N ILE A 145 22.89 -12.46 -14.02
CA ILE A 145 23.13 -13.33 -15.09
C ILE A 145 23.52 -12.56 -16.21
N GLY A 146 22.81 -11.58 -16.34
CA GLY A 146 23.10 -10.83 -17.41
C GLY A 146 24.23 -10.20 -17.30
N ALA A 147 24.18 -9.95 -16.24
CA ALA A 147 25.22 -9.63 -16.04
C ALA A 147 25.78 -10.47 -16.63
N ALA A 148 25.31 -11.15 -16.42
CA ALA A 148 25.77 -11.76 -16.91
C ALA A 148 25.65 -11.36 -17.96
N SER A 149 25.58 -10.81 -18.06
CA SER A 149 25.64 -10.65 -19.10
C SER A 149 25.99 -9.78 -19.56
#